data_6740d57d318e415959769b23cb8e4a20
#
_entry.id   6740d57d318e415959769b23cb8e4a20
#
_cell.length_a   1.000
_cell.length_b   1.000
_cell.length_c   1.000
_cell.angle_alpha   90.00
_cell.angle_beta   90.00
_cell.angle_gamma   90.00
#
_symmetry.space_group_name_H-M   'P 1'
#
loop_
_entity.id
_entity.type
_entity.pdbx_description
1 polymer ?
#
loop_
_entity_poly.entity_id
_entity_poly.type
_entity_poly.pdbx_seq_one_letter_code
_entity_poly.pdbx_strand_id
1 'polypeptide(L)'
;MFEFTVNQQRIQTEKEEKLLPFLRDTLLLNSVKDGCAEGACGACMILVDGKPTKACVLSTAKAVGKNIVTMEGLTPREKEVYAYAFSHVGAVQCGFCTPGMVISAKGLIDQVADPTVQQVKEAIKNNYCRCTGYQKIEMAILLAAEMLRENTAVPVQESNGAIGRDILRVDAHDKALGIAEYADDIHLDHMLKMKPSSLPSSHSREISFRTNHALTYSLKASGTVNSVDHSTL
;
A
#
# COMPACT_ATOMS: atom_id res chain seq x y z
N MET A 1 12.95 20.37 15.13
CA MET A 1 13.32 18.94 14.98
C MET A 1 12.13 18.11 15.42
N PHE A 2 11.62 17.23 14.57
CA PHE A 2 10.50 16.33 14.83
C PHE A 2 11.07 14.94 15.10
N GLU A 3 10.66 14.31 16.19
CA GLU A 3 11.16 13.01 16.61
C GLU A 3 9.98 12.06 16.86
N PHE A 4 10.04 10.86 16.28
CA PHE A 4 9.05 9.80 16.42
C PHE A 4 9.69 8.44 16.11
N THR A 5 8.98 7.35 16.36
CA THR A 5 9.47 6.00 16.10
C THR A 5 8.76 5.39 14.90
N VAL A 6 9.50 4.76 13.99
CA VAL A 6 8.94 3.99 12.87
C VAL A 6 9.54 2.59 12.90
N ASN A 7 8.70 1.57 12.99
CA ASN A 7 9.13 0.17 13.01
C ASN A 7 10.25 -0.08 14.05
N GLN A 8 10.07 0.46 15.27
CA GLN A 8 11.02 0.39 16.41
C GLN A 8 12.32 1.20 16.19
N GLN A 9 12.49 1.91 15.07
CA GLN A 9 13.63 2.79 14.84
C GLN A 9 13.27 4.23 15.18
N ARG A 10 14.16 4.91 15.90
CA ARG A 10 14.00 6.34 16.22
C ARG A 10 14.35 7.18 15.01
N ILE A 11 13.42 7.99 14.58
CA ILE A 11 13.53 8.85 13.42
C ILE A 11 13.55 10.31 13.87
N GLN A 12 14.47 11.10 13.30
CA GLN A 12 14.56 12.54 13.52
C GLN A 12 14.57 13.25 12.17
N THR A 13 13.78 14.30 12.04
CA THR A 13 13.75 15.16 10.84
C THR A 13 13.50 16.60 11.23
N GLU A 14 14.03 17.55 10.46
CA GLU A 14 13.74 18.98 10.62
C GLU A 14 12.64 19.44 9.65
N LYS A 15 12.36 18.62 8.63
CA LYS A 15 11.42 18.97 7.58
C LYS A 15 9.99 18.65 8.01
N GLU A 16 9.12 19.65 7.99
CA GLU A 16 7.69 19.44 8.10
C GLU A 16 7.11 19.11 6.72
N GLU A 17 6.64 17.89 6.58
CA GLU A 17 6.03 17.41 5.36
C GLU A 17 4.94 16.37 5.65
N LYS A 18 4.18 15.97 4.62
CA LYS A 18 3.20 14.89 4.76
C LYS A 18 3.90 13.58 5.08
N LEU A 19 3.33 12.81 6.01
CA LEU A 19 3.94 11.58 6.49
C LEU A 19 4.00 10.49 5.40
N LEU A 20 3.02 10.44 4.48
CA LEU A 20 3.00 9.45 3.39
C LEU A 20 4.25 9.55 2.48
N PRO A 21 4.58 10.69 1.83
CA PRO A 21 5.80 10.78 1.05
C PRO A 21 7.07 10.61 1.92
N PHE A 22 7.07 11.06 3.17
CA PHE A 22 8.20 10.84 4.06
C PHE A 22 8.49 9.34 4.27
N LEU A 23 7.45 8.53 4.54
CA LEU A 23 7.59 7.09 4.72
C LEU A 23 8.05 6.39 3.43
N ARG A 24 7.53 6.80 2.27
CA ARG A 24 7.83 6.18 0.98
C ARG A 24 9.16 6.63 0.38
N ASP A 25 9.36 7.95 0.28
CA ASP A 25 10.47 8.52 -0.50
C ASP A 25 11.74 8.70 0.35
N THR A 26 11.60 8.93 1.67
CA THR A 26 12.73 9.11 2.58
C THR A 26 13.11 7.82 3.29
N LEU A 27 12.13 7.06 3.80
CA LEU A 27 12.38 5.82 4.52
C LEU A 27 12.23 4.57 3.64
N LEU A 28 11.83 4.71 2.39
CA LEU A 28 11.66 3.63 1.39
C LEU A 28 10.71 2.51 1.85
N LEU A 29 9.68 2.87 2.66
CA LEU A 29 8.67 1.95 3.16
C LEU A 29 7.54 1.82 2.13
N ASN A 30 7.78 1.06 1.08
CA ASN A 30 6.90 0.95 -0.09
C ASN A 30 5.61 0.17 0.16
N SER A 31 5.46 -0.52 1.29
CA SER A 31 4.17 -1.12 1.68
C SER A 31 3.08 -0.08 1.94
N VAL A 32 3.48 1.16 2.30
CA VAL A 32 2.56 2.28 2.49
C VAL A 32 2.23 2.87 1.13
N LYS A 33 1.15 2.41 0.50
CA LYS A 33 0.81 2.76 -0.90
C LYS A 33 0.13 4.12 -1.01
N ASP A 34 0.50 4.91 -2.02
CA ASP A 34 -0.20 6.15 -2.37
C ASP A 34 -1.30 5.87 -3.40
N GLY A 35 -2.54 5.74 -2.94
CA GLY A 35 -3.67 5.50 -3.84
C GLY A 35 -4.53 6.73 -4.12
N CYS A 36 -4.56 7.72 -3.23
CA CYS A 36 -5.37 8.93 -3.43
C CYS A 36 -4.78 10.21 -2.83
N ALA A 37 -3.84 10.12 -1.89
CA ALA A 37 -3.26 11.23 -1.13
C ALA A 37 -4.27 12.19 -0.41
N GLU A 38 -5.56 11.82 -0.35
CA GLU A 38 -6.68 12.67 0.08
C GLU A 38 -7.43 12.13 1.31
N GLY A 39 -6.94 11.04 1.91
CA GLY A 39 -7.60 10.42 3.08
C GLY A 39 -8.79 9.53 2.75
N ALA A 40 -9.10 9.22 1.49
CA ALA A 40 -10.26 8.42 1.11
C ALA A 40 -9.98 6.91 1.10
N CYS A 41 -8.97 6.44 0.33
CA CYS A 41 -8.88 5.03 -0.08
C CYS A 41 -8.31 4.06 0.97
N GLY A 42 -7.55 4.52 1.96
CA GLY A 42 -6.95 3.67 3.00
C GLY A 42 -5.78 2.77 2.54
N ALA A 43 -5.27 2.92 1.30
CA ALA A 43 -4.09 2.16 0.84
C ALA A 43 -2.82 2.52 1.65
N CYS A 44 -2.77 3.73 2.20
CA CYS A 44 -1.67 4.23 3.04
C CYS A 44 -1.90 4.00 4.55
N MET A 45 -2.64 2.96 4.93
CA MET A 45 -2.89 2.67 6.35
C MET A 45 -1.60 2.28 7.06
N ILE A 46 -1.39 2.85 8.23
CA ILE A 46 -0.30 2.55 9.19
C ILE A 46 -0.91 2.42 10.58
N LEU A 47 -0.22 1.81 11.53
CA LEU A 47 -0.60 1.93 12.93
C LEU A 47 0.13 3.12 13.55
N VAL A 48 -0.61 3.96 14.26
CA VAL A 48 -0.08 5.04 15.09
C VAL A 48 -0.50 4.76 16.52
N ASP A 49 0.46 4.48 17.38
CA ASP A 49 0.21 4.03 18.76
C ASP A 49 -0.81 2.86 18.81
N GLY A 50 -0.66 1.89 17.90
CA GLY A 50 -1.53 0.71 17.77
C GLY A 50 -2.88 0.96 17.07
N LYS A 51 -3.19 2.19 16.63
CA LYS A 51 -4.46 2.53 15.97
C LYS A 51 -4.29 2.70 14.46
N PRO A 52 -5.12 2.03 13.62
CA PRO A 52 -5.11 2.22 12.18
C PRO A 52 -5.37 3.68 11.79
N THR A 53 -4.44 4.28 11.08
CA THR A 53 -4.48 5.69 10.68
C THR A 53 -3.93 5.85 9.27
N LYS A 54 -4.51 6.73 8.47
CA LYS A 54 -4.07 6.99 7.09
C LYS A 54 -2.85 7.92 7.11
N ALA A 55 -1.71 7.52 6.56
CA ALA A 55 -0.49 8.31 6.54
C ALA A 55 -0.62 9.63 5.77
N CYS A 56 -1.45 9.66 4.71
CA CYS A 56 -1.62 10.86 3.86
C CYS A 56 -2.30 12.04 4.56
N VAL A 57 -2.98 11.82 5.70
CA VAL A 57 -3.62 12.91 6.47
C VAL A 57 -2.76 13.41 7.65
N LEU A 58 -1.62 12.77 7.87
CA LEU A 58 -0.66 13.15 8.90
C LEU A 58 0.52 13.92 8.32
N SER A 59 1.22 14.67 9.18
CA SER A 59 2.51 15.28 8.89
C SER A 59 3.56 14.77 9.89
N THR A 60 4.84 14.96 9.57
CA THR A 60 5.96 14.67 10.47
C THR A 60 5.80 15.41 11.80
N ALA A 61 5.27 16.63 11.81
CA ALA A 61 4.97 17.39 13.03
C ALA A 61 3.90 16.71 13.90
N LYS A 62 2.85 16.14 13.30
CA LYS A 62 1.79 15.40 14.02
C LYS A 62 2.23 14.03 14.50
N ALA A 63 3.33 13.51 13.95
CA ALA A 63 3.91 12.23 14.32
C ALA A 63 4.84 12.30 15.54
N VAL A 64 5.19 13.51 16.02
CA VAL A 64 6.11 13.71 17.16
C VAL A 64 5.66 12.91 18.38
N GLY A 65 6.60 12.13 18.94
CA GLY A 65 6.38 11.27 20.11
C GLY A 65 5.52 10.03 19.83
N LYS A 66 5.13 9.76 18.57
CA LYS A 66 4.30 8.62 18.20
C LYS A 66 5.14 7.40 17.83
N ASN A 67 4.53 6.22 18.03
CA ASN A 67 5.05 4.97 17.51
C ASN A 67 4.26 4.55 16.27
N ILE A 68 4.95 4.48 15.15
CA ILE A 68 4.39 4.15 13.84
C ILE A 68 4.84 2.74 13.46
N VAL A 69 3.88 1.92 13.02
CA VAL A 69 4.16 0.58 12.48
C VAL A 69 3.56 0.46 11.08
N THR A 70 4.38 -0.01 10.14
CA THR A 70 4.01 -0.36 8.77
C THR A 70 4.11 -1.87 8.58
N MET A 71 3.80 -2.39 7.38
CA MET A 71 3.97 -3.82 7.08
C MET A 71 5.39 -4.32 7.35
N GLU A 72 6.39 -3.47 7.07
CA GLU A 72 7.80 -3.81 7.28
C GLU A 72 8.13 -4.02 8.78
N GLY A 73 7.37 -3.38 9.67
CA GLY A 73 7.54 -3.47 11.12
C GLY A 73 6.81 -4.64 11.80
N LEU A 74 6.00 -5.41 11.07
CA LEU A 74 5.35 -6.60 11.61
C LEU A 74 6.40 -7.68 11.92
N THR A 75 6.11 -8.51 12.92
CA THR A 75 6.96 -9.66 13.25
C THR A 75 7.02 -10.66 12.09
N PRO A 76 8.10 -11.48 11.99
CA PRO A 76 8.18 -12.53 10.95
C PRO A 76 6.95 -13.45 10.97
N ARG A 77 6.47 -13.81 12.14
CA ARG A 77 5.28 -14.66 12.32
C ARG A 77 4.01 -14.01 11.77
N GLU A 78 3.79 -12.74 12.08
CA GLU A 78 2.62 -12.01 11.57
C GLU A 78 2.67 -11.89 10.04
N LYS A 79 3.82 -11.56 9.46
CA LYS A 79 4.02 -11.49 8.01
C LYS A 79 3.69 -12.84 7.34
N GLU A 80 4.20 -13.92 7.89
CA GLU A 80 3.96 -15.28 7.38
C GLU A 80 2.47 -15.62 7.41
N VAL A 81 1.79 -15.37 8.53
CA VAL A 81 0.35 -15.67 8.68
C VAL A 81 -0.50 -14.82 7.75
N TYR A 82 -0.27 -13.50 7.71
CA TYR A 82 -1.05 -12.64 6.82
C TYR A 82 -0.81 -12.95 5.36
N ALA A 83 0.44 -13.19 4.95
CA ALA A 83 0.75 -13.58 3.57
C ALA A 83 0.06 -14.89 3.20
N TYR A 84 0.11 -15.89 4.07
CA TYR A 84 -0.57 -17.16 3.85
C TYR A 84 -2.10 -16.99 3.78
N ALA A 85 -2.71 -16.37 4.78
CA ALA A 85 -4.17 -16.25 4.86
C ALA A 85 -4.74 -15.51 3.64
N PHE A 86 -4.14 -14.37 3.24
CA PHE A 86 -4.60 -13.61 2.08
C PHE A 86 -4.37 -14.33 0.75
N SER A 87 -3.26 -15.08 0.63
CA SER A 87 -2.97 -15.88 -0.56
C SER A 87 -3.88 -17.10 -0.66
N HIS A 88 -4.04 -17.84 0.45
CA HIS A 88 -4.78 -19.10 0.51
C HIS A 88 -6.25 -18.94 0.14
N VAL A 89 -6.93 -17.95 0.69
CA VAL A 89 -8.34 -17.68 0.36
C VAL A 89 -8.53 -16.91 -0.95
N GLY A 90 -7.43 -16.53 -1.63
CA GLY A 90 -7.47 -15.75 -2.86
C GLY A 90 -7.97 -14.33 -2.67
N ALA A 91 -7.64 -13.69 -1.54
CA ALA A 91 -7.99 -12.30 -1.20
C ALA A 91 -7.14 -11.26 -1.93
N VAL A 92 -6.12 -11.68 -2.69
CA VAL A 92 -5.21 -10.80 -3.42
C VAL A 92 -5.51 -10.84 -4.91
N GLN A 93 -5.87 -9.69 -5.51
CA GLN A 93 -5.96 -9.53 -6.97
C GLN A 93 -4.85 -8.58 -7.45
N CYS A 94 -5.11 -7.28 -7.66
CA CYS A 94 -4.01 -6.38 -7.97
C CYS A 94 -3.04 -6.22 -6.79
N GLY A 95 -3.50 -6.36 -5.55
CA GLY A 95 -2.70 -6.34 -4.34
C GLY A 95 -2.39 -4.96 -3.78
N PHE A 96 -2.72 -3.87 -4.49
CA PHE A 96 -2.36 -2.51 -4.10
C PHE A 96 -2.97 -2.08 -2.75
N CYS A 97 -4.19 -2.50 -2.45
CA CYS A 97 -4.86 -2.20 -1.17
C CYS A 97 -4.45 -3.17 -0.04
N THR A 98 -3.84 -4.32 -0.36
CA THR A 98 -3.69 -5.42 0.58
C THR A 98 -2.84 -5.08 1.80
N PRO A 99 -1.68 -4.41 1.69
CA PRO A 99 -0.91 -4.02 2.88
C PRO A 99 -1.70 -3.13 3.84
N GLY A 100 -2.46 -2.16 3.29
CA GLY A 100 -3.34 -1.32 4.11
C GLY A 100 -4.46 -2.09 4.80
N MET A 101 -5.02 -3.12 4.14
CA MET A 101 -6.02 -4.03 4.73
C MET A 101 -5.42 -4.85 5.86
N VAL A 102 -4.19 -5.38 5.69
CA VAL A 102 -3.47 -6.13 6.72
C VAL A 102 -3.19 -5.26 7.94
N ILE A 103 -2.75 -4.02 7.75
CA ILE A 103 -2.53 -3.09 8.86
C ILE A 103 -3.83 -2.78 9.63
N SER A 104 -4.95 -2.63 8.93
CA SER A 104 -6.26 -2.45 9.57
C SER A 104 -6.67 -3.70 10.35
N ALA A 105 -6.45 -4.89 9.77
CA ALA A 105 -6.68 -6.18 10.42
C ALA A 105 -5.81 -6.36 11.67
N LYS A 106 -4.51 -6.02 11.59
CA LYS A 106 -3.59 -6.04 12.74
C LYS A 106 -4.12 -5.17 13.88
N GLY A 107 -4.52 -3.94 13.58
CA GLY A 107 -5.08 -3.04 14.60
C GLY A 107 -6.34 -3.57 15.27
N LEU A 108 -7.15 -4.37 14.56
CA LEU A 108 -8.30 -5.09 15.13
C LEU A 108 -7.86 -6.28 15.99
N ILE A 109 -7.02 -7.17 15.43
CA ILE A 109 -6.62 -8.43 16.07
C ILE A 109 -5.83 -8.18 17.36
N ASP A 110 -5.03 -7.12 17.42
CA ASP A 110 -4.32 -6.72 18.64
C ASP A 110 -5.28 -6.35 19.79
N GLN A 111 -6.50 -5.94 19.48
CA GLN A 111 -7.51 -5.57 20.47
C GLN A 111 -8.52 -6.70 20.74
N VAL A 112 -8.81 -7.50 19.71
CA VAL A 112 -9.81 -8.56 19.73
C VAL A 112 -9.23 -9.79 19.06
N ALA A 113 -8.75 -10.74 19.85
CA ALA A 113 -8.10 -11.96 19.35
C ALA A 113 -9.02 -12.88 18.53
N ASP A 114 -10.34 -12.79 18.76
CA ASP A 114 -11.37 -13.57 18.06
C ASP A 114 -12.45 -12.63 17.49
N PRO A 115 -12.15 -11.92 16.40
CA PRO A 115 -13.07 -10.94 15.86
C PRO A 115 -14.25 -11.61 15.11
N THR A 116 -15.43 -11.03 15.27
CA THR A 116 -16.59 -11.40 14.45
C THR A 116 -16.47 -10.81 13.04
N VAL A 117 -17.21 -11.38 12.08
CA VAL A 117 -17.31 -10.83 10.71
C VAL A 117 -17.69 -9.35 10.72
N GLN A 118 -18.59 -8.93 11.62
CA GLN A 118 -19.04 -7.55 11.70
C GLN A 118 -17.90 -6.62 12.19
N GLN A 119 -17.09 -7.06 13.13
CA GLN A 119 -15.92 -6.31 13.60
C GLN A 119 -14.87 -6.20 12.51
N VAL A 120 -14.65 -7.26 11.71
CA VAL A 120 -13.76 -7.21 10.55
C VAL A 120 -14.26 -6.19 9.53
N LYS A 121 -15.54 -6.21 9.16
CA LYS A 121 -16.14 -5.22 8.25
C LYS A 121 -15.95 -3.79 8.74
N GLU A 122 -16.16 -3.56 10.02
CA GLU A 122 -15.98 -2.25 10.65
C GLU A 122 -14.51 -1.80 10.61
N ALA A 123 -13.56 -2.70 10.88
CA ALA A 123 -12.14 -2.40 10.86
C ALA A 123 -11.64 -1.99 9.47
N ILE A 124 -12.13 -2.63 8.41
CA ILE A 124 -11.69 -2.36 7.03
C ILE A 124 -12.58 -1.38 6.27
N LYS A 125 -13.63 -0.81 6.88
CA LYS A 125 -14.58 0.11 6.22
C LYS A 125 -13.89 1.34 5.56
N ASN A 126 -12.74 1.72 6.08
CA ASN A 126 -11.93 2.82 5.58
C ASN A 126 -10.87 2.42 4.53
N ASN A 127 -10.87 1.14 4.13
CA ASN A 127 -9.97 0.59 3.12
C ASN A 127 -10.78 0.25 1.86
N TYR A 128 -10.44 0.89 0.75
CA TYR A 128 -11.14 0.68 -0.51
C TYR A 128 -10.47 -0.39 -1.35
N CYS A 129 -11.23 -1.37 -1.80
CA CYS A 129 -10.79 -2.36 -2.78
C CYS A 129 -11.73 -2.38 -3.98
N ARG A 130 -11.19 -2.20 -5.20
CA ARG A 130 -11.97 -2.21 -6.45
C ARG A 130 -12.09 -3.61 -7.05
N CYS A 131 -11.29 -4.58 -6.60
CA CYS A 131 -11.09 -5.85 -7.28
C CYS A 131 -11.90 -7.01 -6.66
N THR A 132 -11.90 -7.16 -5.33
CA THR A 132 -12.22 -8.43 -4.65
C THR A 132 -13.69 -8.58 -4.23
N GLY A 133 -14.42 -7.48 -4.07
CA GLY A 133 -15.76 -7.49 -3.48
C GLY A 133 -15.77 -7.80 -1.97
N TYR A 134 -14.61 -7.72 -1.28
CA TYR A 134 -14.37 -7.81 0.17
C TYR A 134 -14.54 -9.20 0.82
N GLN A 135 -15.46 -10.04 0.38
CA GLN A 135 -15.76 -11.31 1.04
C GLN A 135 -14.51 -12.15 1.34
N LYS A 136 -13.61 -12.30 0.35
CA LYS A 136 -12.37 -13.05 0.53
C LYS A 136 -11.39 -12.35 1.46
N ILE A 137 -11.39 -11.01 1.51
CA ILE A 137 -10.58 -10.24 2.46
C ILE A 137 -11.07 -10.48 3.89
N GLU A 138 -12.39 -10.46 4.11
CA GLU A 138 -13.00 -10.76 5.41
C GLU A 138 -12.60 -12.17 5.88
N MET A 139 -12.72 -13.17 5.00
CA MET A 139 -12.29 -14.54 5.27
C MET A 139 -10.80 -14.65 5.61
N ALA A 140 -9.94 -13.93 4.88
CA ALA A 140 -8.50 -13.93 5.13
C ALA A 140 -8.15 -13.34 6.50
N ILE A 141 -8.85 -12.27 6.91
CA ILE A 141 -8.63 -11.65 8.22
C ILE A 141 -9.06 -12.57 9.35
N LEU A 142 -10.20 -13.25 9.20
CA LEU A 142 -10.67 -14.23 10.19
C LEU A 142 -9.70 -15.42 10.31
N LEU A 143 -9.25 -15.95 9.17
CA LEU A 143 -8.24 -17.02 9.15
C LEU A 143 -6.93 -16.58 9.81
N ALA A 144 -6.46 -15.36 9.53
CA ALA A 144 -5.26 -14.84 10.16
C ALA A 144 -5.43 -14.67 11.68
N ALA A 145 -6.59 -14.21 12.14
CA ALA A 145 -6.89 -14.08 13.56
C ALA A 145 -6.87 -15.45 14.27
N GLU A 146 -7.51 -16.45 13.69
CA GLU A 146 -7.50 -17.84 14.19
C GLU A 146 -6.07 -18.39 14.28
N MET A 147 -5.29 -18.29 13.20
CA MET A 147 -3.92 -18.81 13.15
C MET A 147 -2.98 -18.11 14.13
N LEU A 148 -3.14 -16.81 14.36
CA LEU A 148 -2.35 -16.05 15.34
C LEU A 148 -2.75 -16.43 16.77
N ARG A 149 -4.05 -16.55 17.06
CA ARG A 149 -4.59 -16.92 18.37
C ARG A 149 -4.16 -18.33 18.78
N GLU A 150 -4.27 -19.29 17.85
CA GLU A 150 -3.98 -20.71 18.11
C GLU A 150 -2.51 -21.06 17.90
N ASN A 151 -1.72 -20.11 17.44
CA ASN A 151 -0.32 -20.31 17.08
C ASN A 151 -0.12 -21.48 16.08
N THR A 152 -1.09 -21.66 15.15
CA THR A 152 -1.09 -22.72 14.15
C THR A 152 0.03 -22.50 13.13
N ALA A 153 0.85 -23.52 12.87
CA ALA A 153 1.91 -23.43 11.87
C ALA A 153 1.31 -23.13 10.48
N VAL A 154 1.99 -22.29 9.70
CA VAL A 154 1.59 -22.05 8.31
C VAL A 154 1.91 -23.29 7.48
N PRO A 155 0.93 -23.86 6.77
CA PRO A 155 1.15 -25.05 5.94
C PRO A 155 2.18 -24.77 4.84
N VAL A 156 3.14 -25.67 4.71
CA VAL A 156 4.08 -25.64 3.58
C VAL A 156 3.33 -26.06 2.31
N GLN A 157 3.32 -25.18 1.33
CA GLN A 157 2.70 -25.49 0.06
C GLN A 157 3.64 -26.30 -0.82
N GLU A 158 3.28 -27.55 -1.07
CA GLU A 158 3.95 -28.37 -2.08
C GLU A 158 3.42 -27.99 -3.48
N SER A 159 4.24 -27.31 -4.27
CA SER A 159 3.95 -27.04 -5.68
C SER A 159 4.42 -28.21 -6.54
N ASN A 160 3.64 -29.28 -6.59
CA ASN A 160 3.98 -30.42 -7.45
C ASN A 160 3.33 -30.36 -8.85
N GLY A 161 2.85 -29.19 -9.27
CA GLY A 161 2.46 -28.90 -10.65
C GLY A 161 1.35 -29.75 -11.26
N ALA A 162 0.60 -30.51 -10.45
CA ALA A 162 -0.44 -31.41 -10.96
C ALA A 162 -1.68 -30.63 -11.41
N ILE A 163 -2.18 -30.94 -12.59
CA ILE A 163 -3.46 -30.43 -13.11
C ILE A 163 -4.59 -30.83 -12.14
N GLY A 164 -5.51 -29.91 -11.86
CA GLY A 164 -6.65 -30.10 -10.97
C GLY A 164 -6.37 -29.86 -9.50
N ARG A 165 -5.23 -29.25 -9.13
CA ARG A 165 -4.93 -28.79 -7.77
C ARG A 165 -5.03 -27.28 -7.68
N ASP A 166 -5.47 -26.79 -6.51
CA ASP A 166 -5.43 -25.37 -6.17
C ASP A 166 -3.98 -24.94 -5.96
N ILE A 167 -3.48 -24.12 -6.88
CA ILE A 167 -2.14 -23.54 -6.80
C ILE A 167 -2.31 -22.08 -6.35
N LEU A 168 -1.55 -21.67 -5.32
CA LEU A 168 -1.52 -20.25 -4.93
C LEU A 168 -0.99 -19.42 -6.10
N ARG A 169 -1.56 -18.24 -6.23
CA ARG A 169 -1.07 -17.24 -7.16
C ARG A 169 0.38 -16.88 -6.82
N VAL A 170 1.27 -16.93 -7.81
CA VAL A 170 2.72 -16.77 -7.66
C VAL A 170 3.11 -15.46 -6.94
N ASP A 171 2.43 -14.36 -7.28
CA ASP A 171 2.72 -13.01 -6.75
C ASP A 171 1.87 -12.60 -5.53
N ALA A 172 1.02 -13.49 -5.03
CA ALA A 172 0.08 -13.16 -3.94
C ALA A 172 0.81 -12.89 -2.64
N HIS A 173 1.85 -13.65 -2.32
CA HIS A 173 2.68 -13.47 -1.13
C HIS A 173 3.31 -12.08 -1.09
N ASP A 174 4.02 -11.70 -2.15
CA ASP A 174 4.73 -10.42 -2.22
C ASP A 174 3.77 -9.23 -2.22
N LYS A 175 2.62 -9.37 -2.87
CA LYS A 175 1.55 -8.39 -2.83
C LYS A 175 0.94 -8.23 -1.45
N ALA A 176 0.75 -9.33 -0.73
CA ALA A 176 0.21 -9.29 0.64
C ALA A 176 1.16 -8.59 1.61
N LEU A 177 2.46 -8.81 1.46
CA LEU A 177 3.50 -8.17 2.26
C LEU A 177 3.85 -6.75 1.83
N GLY A 178 3.33 -6.28 0.69
CA GLY A 178 3.62 -4.95 0.17
C GLY A 178 5.00 -4.79 -0.46
N ILE A 179 5.73 -5.89 -0.69
CA ILE A 179 7.05 -5.90 -1.33
C ILE A 179 6.98 -6.02 -2.86
N ALA A 180 5.80 -6.33 -3.42
CA ALA A 180 5.60 -6.28 -4.87
C ALA A 180 5.77 -4.85 -5.37
N GLU A 181 6.54 -4.69 -6.44
CA GLU A 181 6.78 -3.39 -7.08
C GLU A 181 5.64 -3.01 -8.03
N TYR A 182 5.21 -1.77 -7.94
CA TYR A 182 4.28 -1.12 -8.86
C TYR A 182 4.99 0.03 -9.57
N ALA A 183 4.42 0.54 -10.64
CA ALA A 183 5.01 1.64 -11.40
C ALA A 183 5.34 2.87 -10.53
N ASP A 184 4.56 3.12 -9.47
CA ASP A 184 4.77 4.21 -8.52
C ASP A 184 5.92 3.95 -7.51
N ASP A 185 6.36 2.72 -7.39
CA ASP A 185 7.47 2.32 -6.50
C ASP A 185 8.84 2.36 -7.22
N ILE A 186 8.85 2.55 -8.55
CA ILE A 186 10.08 2.53 -9.35
C ILE A 186 10.77 3.90 -9.27
N HIS A 187 12.01 3.90 -8.82
CA HIS A 187 12.88 5.06 -8.78
C HIS A 187 14.15 4.77 -9.57
N LEU A 188 14.34 5.51 -10.66
CA LEU A 188 15.55 5.44 -11.47
C LEU A 188 16.36 6.72 -11.32
N ASP A 189 17.69 6.62 -11.39
CA ASP A 189 18.55 7.79 -11.42
C ASP A 189 18.16 8.70 -12.58
N HIS A 190 18.03 10.00 -12.30
CA HIS A 190 17.58 11.00 -13.27
C HIS A 190 16.18 10.79 -13.86
N MET A 191 15.30 9.98 -13.21
CA MET A 191 13.93 9.78 -13.67
C MET A 191 13.14 11.09 -13.65
N LEU A 192 12.53 11.43 -14.79
CA LEU A 192 11.61 12.56 -14.88
C LEU A 192 10.23 12.14 -14.37
N LYS A 193 9.73 12.83 -13.35
CA LYS A 193 8.35 12.66 -12.88
C LYS A 193 7.42 13.60 -13.65
N MET A 194 6.47 13.05 -14.41
CA MET A 194 5.45 13.82 -15.11
C MET A 194 4.13 13.76 -14.33
N LYS A 195 3.56 14.92 -14.12
CA LYS A 195 2.20 15.03 -13.58
C LYS A 195 1.34 15.70 -14.63
N PRO A 196 0.27 15.05 -15.14
CA PRO A 196 -0.66 15.73 -16.04
C PRO A 196 -1.27 16.93 -15.31
N SER A 197 -1.20 18.13 -15.92
CA SER A 197 -1.95 19.27 -15.41
C SER A 197 -3.42 19.04 -15.71
N SER A 198 -4.31 19.38 -14.76
CA SER A 198 -5.74 19.37 -15.01
C SER A 198 -6.07 20.25 -16.22
N LEU A 199 -6.78 19.68 -17.20
CA LEU A 199 -7.22 20.43 -18.35
C LEU A 199 -8.27 21.46 -17.91
N PRO A 200 -8.17 22.73 -18.38
CA PRO A 200 -9.11 23.77 -18.00
C PRO A 200 -10.54 23.55 -18.51
N SER A 201 -10.72 22.67 -19.50
CA SER A 201 -12.03 22.30 -20.03
C SER A 201 -12.02 20.92 -20.68
N SER A 202 -13.19 20.27 -20.74
CA SER A 202 -13.41 18.99 -21.43
C SER A 202 -13.13 19.02 -22.95
N HIS A 203 -12.88 20.17 -23.52
CA HIS A 203 -12.65 20.39 -24.93
C HIS A 203 -11.20 20.71 -25.30
N SER A 204 -10.29 20.81 -24.30
CA SER A 204 -8.88 21.07 -24.61
C SER A 204 -8.22 19.80 -25.15
N ARG A 205 -7.71 19.88 -26.38
CA ARG A 205 -6.95 18.83 -27.07
C ARG A 205 -5.45 18.86 -26.71
N GLU A 206 -5.05 19.69 -25.77
CA GLU A 206 -3.67 19.88 -25.38
C GLU A 206 -3.46 19.42 -23.95
N ILE A 207 -2.56 18.43 -23.75
CA ILE A 207 -2.12 17.98 -22.43
C ILE A 207 -0.74 18.59 -22.20
N SER A 208 -0.62 19.46 -21.19
CA SER A 208 0.67 20.01 -20.81
C SER A 208 1.25 19.21 -19.64
N PHE A 209 2.53 18.90 -19.72
CA PHE A 209 3.28 18.22 -18.68
C PHE A 209 4.29 19.20 -18.06
N ARG A 210 4.37 19.25 -16.76
CA ARG A 210 5.44 19.98 -16.05
C ARG A 210 6.46 18.98 -15.55
N THR A 211 7.70 19.16 -15.93
CA THR A 211 8.83 18.45 -15.34
C THR A 211 9.42 19.29 -14.20
N ASN A 212 10.09 18.67 -13.25
CA ASN A 212 10.77 19.37 -12.15
C ASN A 212 11.95 20.25 -12.64
N HIS A 213 12.38 20.11 -13.87
CA HIS A 213 13.27 21.02 -14.58
C HIS A 213 12.43 21.81 -15.59
N ALA A 214 12.51 23.11 -15.59
CA ALA A 214 11.76 24.14 -16.32
C ALA A 214 11.37 23.89 -17.79
N LEU A 215 11.34 22.64 -18.23
CA LEU A 215 10.91 22.21 -19.56
C LEU A 215 9.43 21.86 -19.55
N THR A 216 8.65 22.60 -20.30
CA THR A 216 7.22 22.32 -20.50
C THR A 216 7.10 21.61 -21.83
N TYR A 217 6.60 20.35 -21.81
CA TYR A 217 6.26 19.63 -23.03
C TYR A 217 4.74 19.76 -23.27
N SER A 218 4.33 20.13 -24.46
CA SER A 218 2.93 20.07 -24.86
C SER A 218 2.77 18.94 -25.88
N LEU A 219 1.90 17.98 -25.58
CA LEU A 219 1.48 16.96 -26.52
C LEU A 219 0.12 17.36 -27.09
N LYS A 220 0.07 17.60 -28.41
CA LYS A 220 -1.20 17.74 -29.11
C LYS A 220 -1.77 16.35 -29.35
N ALA A 221 -2.88 16.04 -28.70
CA ALA A 221 -3.64 14.83 -28.97
C ALA A 221 -4.34 14.95 -30.33
N SER A 222 -3.64 14.68 -31.42
CA SER A 222 -4.24 14.28 -32.68
C SER A 222 -4.32 12.76 -32.66
N GLY A 223 -5.49 12.19 -32.80
CA GLY A 223 -5.92 10.78 -32.68
C GLY A 223 -5.00 9.60 -32.97
N THR A 224 -3.70 9.76 -32.99
CA THR A 224 -2.68 8.72 -33.10
C THR A 224 -1.43 9.17 -32.35
N VAL A 225 -1.10 8.49 -31.29
CA VAL A 225 0.21 8.64 -30.60
C VAL A 225 1.26 7.95 -31.48
N ASN A 226 1.81 8.67 -32.44
CA ASN A 226 2.96 8.22 -33.18
C ASN A 226 4.13 9.19 -32.94
N SER A 227 5.18 8.65 -32.35
CA SER A 227 6.54 9.18 -32.23
C SER A 227 6.75 10.41 -31.32
N VAL A 228 7.49 10.16 -30.25
CA VAL A 228 8.27 11.18 -29.56
C VAL A 228 9.39 11.61 -30.52
N ASP A 229 9.37 12.86 -30.93
CA ASP A 229 10.47 13.43 -31.73
C ASP A 229 11.67 13.70 -30.80
N HIS A 230 12.75 12.95 -30.97
CA HIS A 230 13.99 13.07 -30.22
C HIS A 230 15.00 14.08 -30.83
N SER A 231 14.55 15.00 -31.68
CA SER A 231 15.46 15.86 -32.47
C SER A 231 15.96 17.13 -31.75
N THR A 232 15.81 17.26 -30.44
CA THR A 232 16.43 18.38 -29.70
C THR A 232 16.87 17.90 -28.31
N LEU A 233 18.07 17.34 -28.26
CA LEU A 233 18.98 17.32 -27.13
C LEU A 233 20.17 18.22 -27.44
#